data_63c5ba69abf56343a1414bd3d61e10f3
#
_entry.id   63c5ba69abf56343a1414bd3d61e10f3
#
_cell.length_a   1.000
_cell.length_b   1.000
_cell.length_c   1.000
_cell.angle_alpha   90.00
_cell.angle_beta   90.00
_cell.angle_gamma   90.00
#
_symmetry.space_group_name_H-M   'P 1'
#
loop_
_entity.id
_entity.type
_entity.pdbx_description
1 polymer ?
#
loop_
_entity_poly.entity_id
_entity_poly.type
_entity_poly.pdbx_seq_one_letter_code
_entity_poly.pdbx_strand_id
1 'polypeptide(L)'
;MTCHTDQETSIKASKHGQEKNPRTPAATLGCESCHGPGKAHVDDDAKGNILKFAEMKPAEVTQTCLTCHNRGTHAGWESGAHAARNLTCTTCHSVHSPKSVQSQLVKPTETQLCATCHRPQVAKTERAVAHMPVREGKMSCSSCHNPHGSVTNVKNLKTGSSVSELCTSCHTEMRGPMLFEHAPVRENCATCHDPHGSSNDRMLVTRMPMLCQRCHIASKHPATLYDKDQITTNKSNRMFGRSCVNCHSTVHGSNHPSGQFFMR
;
A
#
# COMPACT_ATOMS: atom_id res chain seq x y z
N MET A 1 -14.66 5.94 37.50
CA MET A 1 -15.93 6.40 36.88
C MET A 1 -17.03 5.38 37.12
N THR A 2 -18.20 5.79 37.51
CA THR A 2 -19.34 4.88 37.79
C THR A 2 -20.24 4.63 36.58
N CYS A 3 -20.17 5.50 35.55
CA CYS A 3 -21.11 5.46 34.42
C CYS A 3 -20.58 4.85 33.14
N HIS A 4 -19.25 4.92 32.88
CA HIS A 4 -18.60 4.48 31.64
C HIS A 4 -17.50 3.42 31.92
N THR A 5 -17.82 2.36 32.65
CA THR A 5 -16.88 1.33 33.13
C THR A 5 -16.24 0.55 32.00
N ASP A 6 -17.00 0.24 30.95
CA ASP A 6 -16.48 -0.53 29.79
C ASP A 6 -15.46 0.29 28.97
N GLN A 7 -15.78 1.57 28.74
CA GLN A 7 -14.89 2.49 28.04
C GLN A 7 -13.62 2.76 28.85
N GLU A 8 -13.74 2.93 30.16
CA GLU A 8 -12.60 3.08 31.07
C GLU A 8 -11.68 1.85 31.01
N THR A 9 -12.27 0.65 31.12
CA THR A 9 -11.52 -0.61 31.05
C THR A 9 -10.79 -0.77 29.71
N SER A 10 -11.46 -0.46 28.62
CA SER A 10 -10.89 -0.54 27.28
C SER A 10 -9.74 0.45 27.07
N ILE A 11 -9.90 1.70 27.50
CA ILE A 11 -8.85 2.73 27.42
C ILE A 11 -7.64 2.32 28.25
N LYS A 12 -7.83 1.86 29.48
CA LYS A 12 -6.73 1.41 30.35
C LYS A 12 -5.90 0.28 29.73
N ALA A 13 -6.53 -0.61 28.98
CA ALA A 13 -5.86 -1.67 28.25
C ALA A 13 -5.11 -1.18 26.99
N SER A 14 -5.33 0.05 26.55
CA SER A 14 -4.80 0.60 25.31
C SER A 14 -3.52 1.41 25.52
N LYS A 15 -2.88 1.83 24.40
CA LYS A 15 -1.76 2.78 24.45
C LYS A 15 -2.15 4.15 25.00
N HIS A 16 -3.40 4.58 24.81
CA HIS A 16 -3.90 5.84 25.33
C HIS A 16 -4.10 5.82 26.86
N GLY A 17 -4.23 4.65 27.48
CA GLY A 17 -4.40 4.46 28.91
C GLY A 17 -3.10 4.35 29.73
N GLN A 18 -1.93 4.58 29.13
CA GLN A 18 -0.63 4.47 29.82
C GLN A 18 -0.34 5.71 30.68
N GLU A 19 -0.76 5.74 31.92
CA GLU A 19 -0.60 6.87 32.85
C GLU A 19 0.86 7.32 33.06
N LYS A 20 1.80 6.38 32.97
CA LYS A 20 3.25 6.68 33.11
C LYS A 20 3.86 7.36 31.88
N ASN A 21 3.17 7.42 30.76
CA ASN A 21 3.66 8.06 29.55
C ASN A 21 3.01 9.45 29.40
N PRO A 22 3.79 10.54 29.60
CA PRO A 22 3.25 11.91 29.62
C PRO A 22 2.63 12.37 28.29
N ARG A 23 2.76 11.58 27.23
CA ARG A 23 2.20 11.88 25.90
C ARG A 23 0.81 11.26 25.69
N THR A 24 0.29 10.53 26.65
CA THR A 24 -1.00 9.85 26.52
C THR A 24 -2.14 10.67 27.14
N PRO A 25 -3.39 10.48 26.67
CA PRO A 25 -4.55 11.06 27.30
C PRO A 25 -4.66 10.74 28.80
N ALA A 26 -4.37 9.50 29.20
CA ALA A 26 -4.47 9.09 30.60
C ALA A 26 -3.52 9.85 31.54
N ALA A 27 -2.37 10.31 31.06
CA ALA A 27 -1.41 11.12 31.82
C ALA A 27 -1.74 12.62 31.84
N THR A 28 -2.74 13.05 31.07
CA THR A 28 -3.14 14.46 30.93
C THR A 28 -4.59 14.66 31.38
N LEU A 29 -5.51 14.85 30.45
CA LEU A 29 -6.91 15.14 30.74
C LEU A 29 -7.82 13.89 30.67
N GLY A 30 -7.26 12.70 30.49
CA GLY A 30 -8.03 11.46 30.41
C GLY A 30 -9.03 11.48 29.25
N CYS A 31 -10.27 11.16 29.55
CA CYS A 31 -11.38 11.14 28.57
C CYS A 31 -11.63 12.52 27.94
N GLU A 32 -11.41 13.58 28.69
CA GLU A 32 -11.62 14.96 28.25
C GLU A 32 -10.63 15.39 27.16
N SER A 33 -9.50 14.70 27.04
CA SER A 33 -8.55 14.93 25.93
C SER A 33 -9.19 14.76 24.54
N CYS A 34 -10.22 13.94 24.45
CA CYS A 34 -10.93 13.64 23.20
C CYS A 34 -12.38 14.15 23.22
N HIS A 35 -13.04 14.05 24.36
CA HIS A 35 -14.46 14.36 24.49
C HIS A 35 -14.77 15.77 25.00
N GLY A 36 -13.73 16.55 25.30
CA GLY A 36 -13.88 17.87 25.90
C GLY A 36 -14.27 17.83 27.39
N PRO A 37 -14.42 19.02 28.03
CA PRO A 37 -14.72 19.13 29.45
C PRO A 37 -16.03 18.43 29.85
N GLY A 38 -15.96 17.51 30.80
CA GLY A 38 -17.09 16.67 31.21
C GLY A 38 -17.95 17.23 32.31
N LYS A 39 -17.55 18.36 32.94
CA LYS A 39 -18.28 18.90 34.10
C LYS A 39 -19.76 19.20 33.80
N ALA A 40 -20.03 19.92 32.73
CA ALA A 40 -21.42 20.24 32.35
C ALA A 40 -22.23 18.98 31.97
N HIS A 41 -21.61 17.97 31.41
CA HIS A 41 -22.21 16.67 31.11
C HIS A 41 -22.67 15.95 32.41
N VAL A 42 -21.85 16.01 33.45
CA VAL A 42 -22.15 15.39 34.74
C VAL A 42 -23.24 16.19 35.48
N ASP A 43 -23.13 17.52 35.45
CA ASP A 43 -24.06 18.42 36.15
C ASP A 43 -25.49 18.37 35.54
N ASP A 44 -25.64 18.01 34.27
CA ASP A 44 -26.93 17.92 33.53
C ASP A 44 -27.43 16.48 33.37
N ASP A 45 -27.25 15.64 34.38
CA ASP A 45 -27.69 14.22 34.37
C ASP A 45 -27.29 13.46 33.09
N ALA A 46 -26.12 13.75 32.55
CA ALA A 46 -25.57 13.15 31.35
C ALA A 46 -26.35 13.40 30.04
N LYS A 47 -27.19 14.47 29.98
CA LYS A 47 -28.05 14.72 28.81
C LYS A 47 -27.41 15.48 27.64
N GLY A 48 -26.21 15.96 27.79
CA GLY A 48 -25.57 16.73 26.73
C GLY A 48 -24.18 17.20 27.11
N ASN A 49 -23.72 18.29 26.47
CA ASN A 49 -22.51 19.02 26.84
C ASN A 49 -21.22 18.20 26.80
N ILE A 50 -21.13 17.21 25.88
CA ILE A 50 -19.94 16.38 25.63
C ILE A 50 -19.79 16.13 24.14
N LEU A 51 -18.56 16.08 23.64
CA LEU A 51 -18.31 15.80 22.22
C LEU A 51 -18.61 14.34 21.90
N LYS A 52 -19.57 14.12 21.00
CA LYS A 52 -19.93 12.80 20.49
C LYS A 52 -19.42 12.65 19.06
N PHE A 53 -18.45 11.81 18.85
CA PHE A 53 -17.80 11.63 17.55
C PHE A 53 -18.77 11.24 16.43
N ALA A 54 -19.87 10.54 16.75
CA ALA A 54 -20.91 10.20 15.78
C ALA A 54 -21.72 11.40 15.27
N GLU A 55 -21.72 12.51 16.02
CA GLU A 55 -22.47 13.74 15.68
C GLU A 55 -21.56 14.82 15.08
N MET A 56 -20.25 14.60 15.11
CA MET A 56 -19.24 15.55 14.61
C MET A 56 -19.04 15.42 13.10
N LYS A 57 -18.64 16.51 12.46
CA LYS A 57 -18.21 16.48 11.06
C LYS A 57 -16.88 15.71 10.93
N PRO A 58 -16.63 15.03 9.78
CA PRO A 58 -15.39 14.27 9.57
C PRO A 58 -14.11 15.04 9.85
N ALA A 59 -14.07 16.31 9.48
CA ALA A 59 -12.92 17.17 9.74
C ALA A 59 -12.68 17.40 11.24
N GLU A 60 -13.74 17.61 12.01
CA GLU A 60 -13.67 17.85 13.47
C GLU A 60 -13.18 16.59 14.21
N VAL A 61 -13.71 15.41 13.83
CA VAL A 61 -13.24 14.11 14.34
C VAL A 61 -11.75 13.93 14.07
N THR A 62 -11.33 14.19 12.85
CA THR A 62 -9.94 14.09 12.44
C THR A 62 -9.05 15.06 13.21
N GLN A 63 -9.47 16.31 13.32
CA GLN A 63 -8.73 17.35 14.03
C GLN A 63 -8.51 17.01 15.51
N THR A 64 -9.50 16.40 16.17
CA THR A 64 -9.33 15.94 17.56
C THR A 64 -8.15 14.96 17.69
N CYS A 65 -8.00 14.03 16.76
CA CYS A 65 -6.87 13.10 16.78
C CYS A 65 -5.53 13.78 16.41
N LEU A 66 -5.56 14.70 15.42
CA LEU A 66 -4.38 15.39 14.92
C LEU A 66 -3.78 16.39 15.93
N THR A 67 -4.45 16.75 17.01
CA THR A 67 -3.85 17.53 18.10
C THR A 67 -2.58 16.87 18.65
N CYS A 68 -2.54 15.53 18.62
CA CYS A 68 -1.39 14.73 19.06
C CYS A 68 -0.75 13.94 17.91
N HIS A 69 -1.53 13.45 16.94
CA HIS A 69 -1.09 12.59 15.84
C HIS A 69 -0.80 13.35 14.53
N ASN A 70 -0.10 14.49 14.60
CA ASN A 70 0.20 15.35 13.45
C ASN A 70 1.61 15.16 12.85
N ARG A 71 2.33 14.11 13.24
CA ARG A 71 3.73 13.89 12.87
C ARG A 71 3.96 12.52 12.24
N GLY A 72 5.13 12.34 11.64
CA GLY A 72 5.55 11.07 11.06
C GLY A 72 4.63 10.64 9.93
N THR A 73 4.13 9.40 10.00
CA THR A 73 3.28 8.83 8.95
C THR A 73 1.90 9.50 8.82
N HIS A 74 1.49 10.31 9.79
CA HIS A 74 0.18 11.00 9.80
C HIS A 74 0.24 12.42 9.21
N ALA A 75 1.45 12.97 9.03
CA ALA A 75 1.63 14.34 8.53
C ALA A 75 0.97 14.62 7.16
N GLY A 76 0.76 13.58 6.36
CA GLY A 76 0.13 13.69 5.05
C GLY A 76 -1.38 13.46 5.03
N TRP A 77 -2.05 13.31 6.19
CA TRP A 77 -3.45 12.93 6.25
C TRP A 77 -4.37 13.89 5.50
N GLU A 78 -4.30 15.19 5.78
CA GLU A 78 -5.22 16.19 5.21
C GLU A 78 -5.13 16.29 3.68
N SER A 79 -3.95 16.04 3.11
CA SER A 79 -3.74 15.96 1.66
C SER A 79 -3.99 14.56 1.07
N GLY A 80 -4.28 13.59 1.92
CA GLY A 80 -4.42 12.18 1.54
C GLY A 80 -5.75 11.86 0.87
N ALA A 81 -5.74 10.80 0.04
CA ALA A 81 -6.92 10.36 -0.69
C ALA A 81 -8.08 9.89 0.22
N HIS A 82 -7.78 9.42 1.42
CA HIS A 82 -8.79 8.98 2.39
C HIS A 82 -9.49 10.20 3.02
N ALA A 83 -8.75 11.22 3.44
CA ALA A 83 -9.32 12.46 3.96
C ALA A 83 -10.19 13.17 2.91
N ALA A 84 -9.73 13.21 1.65
CA ALA A 84 -10.49 13.79 0.53
C ALA A 84 -11.85 13.08 0.27
N ARG A 85 -12.05 11.88 0.82
CA ARG A 85 -13.30 11.13 0.77
C ARG A 85 -14.07 11.14 2.10
N ASN A 86 -13.78 12.09 2.98
CA ASN A 86 -14.40 12.25 4.29
C ASN A 86 -14.23 11.02 5.22
N LEU A 87 -13.21 10.19 5.00
CA LEU A 87 -12.87 9.18 5.98
C LEU A 87 -12.19 9.84 7.17
N THR A 88 -12.45 9.28 8.36
CA THR A 88 -11.89 9.77 9.62
C THR A 88 -10.96 8.73 10.23
N CYS A 89 -10.20 9.12 11.23
CA CYS A 89 -9.37 8.19 11.99
C CYS A 89 -10.21 7.03 12.56
N THR A 90 -11.44 7.32 13.02
CA THR A 90 -12.35 6.32 13.60
C THR A 90 -12.97 5.36 12.59
N THR A 91 -12.86 5.64 11.30
CA THR A 91 -13.25 4.70 10.24
C THR A 91 -12.38 3.42 10.27
N CYS A 92 -11.13 3.59 10.62
CA CYS A 92 -10.13 2.50 10.62
C CYS A 92 -9.72 2.10 12.04
N HIS A 93 -9.74 3.01 12.99
CA HIS A 93 -9.26 2.80 14.35
C HIS A 93 -10.42 2.89 15.36
N SER A 94 -10.35 2.08 16.42
CA SER A 94 -11.23 2.17 17.57
C SER A 94 -10.40 2.29 18.84
N VAL A 95 -10.59 3.39 19.56
CA VAL A 95 -9.92 3.63 20.84
C VAL A 95 -10.59 2.82 21.96
N HIS A 96 -11.90 2.61 21.87
CA HIS A 96 -12.68 1.92 22.92
C HIS A 96 -12.88 0.43 22.67
N SER A 97 -12.92 -0.03 21.42
CA SER A 97 -13.24 -1.43 21.11
C SER A 97 -12.40 -1.94 19.94
N PRO A 98 -11.08 -1.85 20.02
CA PRO A 98 -10.22 -2.33 18.95
C PRO A 98 -10.36 -3.85 18.79
N LYS A 99 -10.35 -4.31 17.54
CA LYS A 99 -10.31 -5.73 17.20
C LYS A 99 -8.89 -6.24 16.97
N SER A 100 -7.94 -5.32 16.87
CA SER A 100 -6.50 -5.60 16.76
C SER A 100 -5.75 -4.82 17.84
N VAL A 101 -4.88 -5.50 18.57
CA VAL A 101 -3.99 -4.87 19.57
C VAL A 101 -2.99 -3.92 18.89
N GLN A 102 -2.47 -4.36 17.74
CA GLN A 102 -1.59 -3.52 16.93
C GLN A 102 -2.42 -2.48 16.19
N SER A 103 -2.06 -1.22 16.33
CA SER A 103 -2.70 -0.07 15.67
C SER A 103 -4.18 0.13 15.98
N GLN A 104 -4.75 -0.59 16.96
CA GLN A 104 -6.15 -0.41 17.42
C GLN A 104 -7.19 -0.40 16.28
N LEU A 105 -7.08 -1.34 15.33
CA LEU A 105 -7.98 -1.39 14.18
C LEU A 105 -9.38 -1.86 14.55
N VAL A 106 -10.39 -1.40 13.81
CA VAL A 106 -11.79 -1.86 13.90
C VAL A 106 -12.01 -3.26 13.31
N LYS A 107 -10.99 -3.83 12.68
CA LYS A 107 -10.97 -5.21 12.16
C LYS A 107 -9.78 -5.99 12.74
N PRO A 108 -9.87 -7.32 12.83
CA PRO A 108 -8.80 -8.16 13.36
C PRO A 108 -7.48 -8.01 12.61
N THR A 109 -7.53 -7.86 11.29
CA THR A 109 -6.35 -7.70 10.44
C THR A 109 -6.47 -6.48 9.53
N GLU A 110 -5.33 -5.96 9.12
CA GLU A 110 -5.24 -4.86 8.17
C GLU A 110 -5.85 -5.25 6.81
N THR A 111 -5.60 -6.46 6.33
CA THR A 111 -6.19 -6.96 5.08
C THR A 111 -7.72 -6.95 5.12
N GLN A 112 -8.31 -7.42 6.22
CA GLN A 112 -9.77 -7.38 6.40
C GLN A 112 -10.31 -5.96 6.46
N LEU A 113 -9.56 -5.03 7.07
CA LEU A 113 -9.92 -3.63 7.09
C LEU A 113 -9.91 -3.03 5.68
N CYS A 114 -8.80 -3.17 4.97
CA CYS A 114 -8.65 -2.62 3.63
C CYS A 114 -9.65 -3.23 2.63
N ALA A 115 -9.97 -4.52 2.78
CA ALA A 115 -10.94 -5.25 1.95
C ALA A 115 -12.36 -4.67 2.01
N THR A 116 -12.71 -3.90 3.04
CA THR A 116 -14.05 -3.29 3.13
C THR A 116 -14.33 -2.36 1.94
N CYS A 117 -13.29 -1.72 1.39
CA CYS A 117 -13.36 -0.80 0.26
C CYS A 117 -12.50 -1.24 -0.94
N HIS A 118 -11.31 -1.79 -0.70
CA HIS A 118 -10.32 -2.17 -1.73
C HIS A 118 -10.42 -3.64 -2.15
N ARG A 119 -11.65 -4.16 -2.34
CA ARG A 119 -11.91 -5.56 -2.71
C ARG A 119 -11.14 -6.04 -3.94
N PRO A 120 -11.06 -5.27 -5.05
CA PRO A 120 -10.33 -5.73 -6.24
C PRO A 120 -8.84 -5.95 -5.99
N GLN A 121 -8.20 -5.10 -5.18
CA GLN A 121 -6.79 -5.22 -4.85
C GLN A 121 -6.54 -6.42 -3.95
N VAL A 122 -7.37 -6.61 -2.93
CA VAL A 122 -7.28 -7.79 -2.05
C VAL A 122 -7.52 -9.08 -2.83
N ALA A 123 -8.52 -9.12 -3.73
CA ALA A 123 -8.74 -10.29 -4.59
C ALA A 123 -7.54 -10.63 -5.49
N LYS A 124 -6.75 -9.64 -5.89
CA LYS A 124 -5.50 -9.90 -6.62
C LYS A 124 -4.44 -10.57 -5.76
N THR A 125 -4.34 -10.22 -4.47
CA THR A 125 -3.35 -10.83 -3.56
C THR A 125 -3.63 -12.30 -3.27
N GLU A 126 -4.85 -12.77 -3.53
CA GLU A 126 -5.25 -14.18 -3.39
C GLU A 126 -5.03 -15.01 -4.65
N ARG A 127 -4.58 -14.42 -5.75
CA ARG A 127 -4.32 -15.15 -7.00
C ARG A 127 -3.15 -16.12 -6.84
N ALA A 128 -3.09 -17.12 -7.71
CA ALA A 128 -2.00 -18.10 -7.73
C ALA A 128 -0.63 -17.43 -7.91
N VAL A 129 -0.57 -16.39 -8.72
CA VAL A 129 0.63 -15.57 -8.93
C VAL A 129 0.42 -14.20 -8.28
N ALA A 130 0.76 -14.10 -7.00
CA ALA A 130 0.67 -12.90 -6.20
C ALA A 130 2.00 -12.64 -5.49
N HIS A 131 2.13 -11.48 -4.85
CA HIS A 131 3.29 -11.18 -4.03
C HIS A 131 3.24 -12.05 -2.76
N MET A 132 4.00 -13.13 -2.76
CA MET A 132 3.91 -14.19 -1.75
C MET A 132 4.00 -13.71 -0.30
N PRO A 133 4.90 -12.78 0.08
CA PRO A 133 4.96 -12.29 1.46
C PRO A 133 3.65 -11.66 1.94
N VAL A 134 2.88 -11.03 1.05
CA VAL A 134 1.55 -10.48 1.39
C VAL A 134 0.54 -11.61 1.60
N ARG A 135 0.52 -12.59 0.69
CA ARG A 135 -0.37 -13.76 0.78
C ARG A 135 -0.09 -14.62 2.00
N GLU A 136 1.17 -14.73 2.40
CA GLU A 136 1.61 -15.49 3.57
C GLU A 136 1.45 -14.70 4.89
N GLY A 137 0.96 -13.47 4.84
CA GLY A 137 0.79 -12.62 6.01
C GLY A 137 2.09 -12.08 6.62
N LYS A 138 3.23 -12.23 5.94
CA LYS A 138 4.53 -11.68 6.35
C LYS A 138 4.64 -10.18 6.07
N MET A 139 3.84 -9.70 5.13
CA MET A 139 3.68 -8.29 4.79
C MET A 139 2.20 -7.93 4.79
N SER A 140 1.91 -6.66 5.04
CA SER A 140 0.57 -6.10 4.97
C SER A 140 0.50 -4.99 3.91
N CYS A 141 -0.69 -4.45 3.68
CA CYS A 141 -0.88 -3.34 2.75
C CYS A 141 0.00 -2.14 3.13
N SER A 142 0.11 -1.85 4.44
CA SER A 142 0.95 -0.77 4.96
C SER A 142 2.45 -1.05 4.91
N SER A 143 2.88 -2.23 4.49
CA SER A 143 4.31 -2.46 4.19
C SER A 143 4.75 -1.67 2.96
N CYS A 144 3.84 -1.41 2.02
CA CYS A 144 4.08 -0.66 0.79
C CYS A 144 3.36 0.69 0.76
N HIS A 145 2.19 0.80 1.39
CA HIS A 145 1.36 1.99 1.37
C HIS A 145 1.34 2.70 2.73
N ASN A 146 1.25 4.03 2.74
CA ASN A 146 0.89 4.80 3.91
C ASN A 146 -0.60 5.20 3.82
N PRO A 147 -1.50 4.52 4.55
CA PRO A 147 -2.93 4.84 4.49
C PRO A 147 -3.28 6.23 5.01
N HIS A 148 -2.38 6.85 5.78
CA HIS A 148 -2.56 8.21 6.29
C HIS A 148 -2.20 9.30 5.27
N GLY A 149 -1.84 8.92 4.05
CA GLY A 149 -1.46 9.87 3.00
C GLY A 149 0.04 10.05 2.87
N SER A 150 0.44 10.63 1.77
CA SER A 150 1.81 11.01 1.49
C SER A 150 1.83 12.39 0.86
N VAL A 151 2.70 13.23 1.35
CA VAL A 151 2.90 14.59 0.80
C VAL A 151 3.64 14.58 -0.55
N THR A 152 4.22 13.46 -0.93
CA THR A 152 5.13 13.38 -2.08
C THR A 152 4.66 12.47 -3.22
N ASN A 153 3.65 11.61 -3.02
CA ASN A 153 3.22 10.71 -4.08
C ASN A 153 1.71 10.42 -4.10
N VAL A 154 1.18 10.25 -5.31
CA VAL A 154 -0.26 10.12 -5.60
C VAL A 154 -0.85 8.77 -5.15
N LYS A 155 -0.02 7.74 -4.92
CA LYS A 155 -0.48 6.37 -4.58
C LYS A 155 -0.32 6.03 -3.11
N ASN A 156 -0.05 7.02 -2.27
CA ASN A 156 0.24 6.81 -0.85
C ASN A 156 1.31 5.74 -0.61
N LEU A 157 2.34 5.67 -1.42
CA LEU A 157 3.44 4.76 -1.19
C LEU A 157 4.25 5.20 0.02
N LYS A 158 4.75 4.23 0.79
CA LYS A 158 5.40 4.45 2.07
C LYS A 158 6.76 5.13 1.95
N THR A 159 7.48 4.84 0.89
CA THR A 159 8.82 5.38 0.66
C THR A 159 8.91 6.08 -0.67
N GLY A 160 9.76 7.08 -0.69
CA GLY A 160 10.44 7.59 -1.83
C GLY A 160 9.66 8.34 -2.87
N SER A 161 10.41 8.73 -3.85
CA SER A 161 9.96 9.50 -5.01
C SER A 161 9.40 8.62 -6.13
N SER A 162 9.63 7.29 -6.09
CA SER A 162 9.23 6.39 -7.17
C SER A 162 8.77 5.00 -6.71
N VAL A 163 8.01 4.32 -7.57
CA VAL A 163 7.63 2.91 -7.39
C VAL A 163 8.87 2.02 -7.36
N SER A 164 9.83 2.29 -8.25
CA SER A 164 11.06 1.50 -8.34
C SER A 164 11.89 1.58 -7.07
N GLU A 165 11.98 2.74 -6.43
CA GLU A 165 12.65 2.92 -5.15
C GLU A 165 12.00 2.06 -4.04
N LEU A 166 10.67 2.04 -3.98
CA LEU A 166 9.97 1.16 -3.04
C LEU A 166 10.30 -0.32 -3.28
N CYS A 167 10.22 -0.77 -4.53
CA CYS A 167 10.51 -2.17 -4.86
C CYS A 167 11.95 -2.55 -4.54
N THR A 168 12.91 -1.72 -4.89
CA THR A 168 14.34 -1.99 -4.69
C THR A 168 14.80 -1.79 -3.24
N SER A 169 13.95 -1.33 -2.34
CA SER A 169 14.23 -1.37 -0.91
C SER A 169 14.33 -2.80 -0.36
N CYS A 170 13.68 -3.77 -1.04
CA CYS A 170 13.74 -5.19 -0.73
C CYS A 170 14.41 -5.98 -1.87
N HIS A 171 14.12 -5.64 -3.13
CA HIS A 171 14.71 -6.25 -4.33
C HIS A 171 16.01 -5.52 -4.73
N THR A 172 16.98 -5.56 -3.84
CA THR A 172 18.23 -4.80 -3.96
C THR A 172 19.04 -5.21 -5.20
N GLU A 173 18.92 -6.48 -5.62
CA GLU A 173 19.57 -7.02 -6.81
C GLU A 173 19.10 -6.37 -8.13
N MET A 174 17.89 -5.74 -8.09
CA MET A 174 17.33 -5.04 -9.26
C MET A 174 17.69 -3.54 -9.28
N ARG A 175 18.38 -3.06 -8.25
CA ARG A 175 18.67 -1.63 -8.10
C ARG A 175 19.72 -1.12 -9.07
N GLY A 176 20.65 -1.98 -9.46
CA GLY A 176 21.82 -1.57 -10.21
C GLY A 176 22.93 -0.95 -9.33
N PRO A 177 23.84 -0.19 -9.93
CA PRO A 177 23.88 0.22 -11.34
C PRO A 177 24.18 -0.94 -12.30
N MET A 178 23.57 -0.91 -13.47
CA MET A 178 23.87 -1.81 -14.57
C MET A 178 24.57 -1.01 -15.67
N LEU A 179 25.55 -1.62 -16.32
CA LEU A 179 26.27 -0.98 -17.42
C LEU A 179 25.33 -0.70 -18.61
N PHE A 180 24.41 -1.63 -18.84
CA PHE A 180 23.36 -1.50 -19.85
C PHE A 180 22.02 -1.57 -19.14
N GLU A 181 21.32 -0.45 -19.06
CA GLU A 181 20.01 -0.33 -18.41
C GLU A 181 18.89 -0.44 -19.42
N HIS A 182 17.81 -1.13 -19.02
CA HIS A 182 16.54 -1.12 -19.77
C HIS A 182 15.67 0.00 -19.21
N ALA A 183 15.42 1.03 -20.00
CA ALA A 183 14.78 2.26 -19.55
C ALA A 183 13.45 2.04 -18.76
N PRO A 184 12.50 1.18 -19.21
CA PRO A 184 11.27 0.94 -18.45
C PRO A 184 11.51 0.35 -17.05
N VAL A 185 12.57 -0.43 -16.87
CA VAL A 185 12.93 -1.02 -15.57
C VAL A 185 13.42 0.06 -14.61
N ARG A 186 14.26 0.96 -15.11
CA ARG A 186 14.73 2.10 -14.32
C ARG A 186 13.60 3.04 -13.93
N GLU A 187 12.67 3.27 -14.85
CA GLU A 187 11.58 4.23 -14.65
C GLU A 187 10.52 3.72 -13.69
N ASN A 188 9.95 2.54 -13.95
CA ASN A 188 8.84 2.03 -13.14
C ASN A 188 8.65 0.52 -13.26
N CYS A 189 8.91 -0.21 -12.21
CA CYS A 189 8.68 -1.66 -12.13
C CYS A 189 7.22 -2.05 -12.43
N ALA A 190 6.26 -1.21 -12.08
CA ALA A 190 4.84 -1.47 -12.32
C ALA A 190 4.41 -1.33 -13.80
N THR A 191 5.30 -0.91 -14.69
CA THR A 191 5.08 -0.97 -16.14
C THR A 191 4.91 -2.42 -16.61
N CYS A 192 5.64 -3.34 -15.98
CA CYS A 192 5.65 -4.75 -16.32
C CYS A 192 5.00 -5.64 -15.26
N HIS A 193 5.05 -5.28 -13.98
CA HIS A 193 4.58 -6.09 -12.86
C HIS A 193 3.38 -5.47 -12.15
N ASP A 194 2.41 -6.29 -11.74
CA ASP A 194 1.35 -5.90 -10.78
C ASP A 194 1.70 -6.49 -9.40
N PRO A 195 2.16 -5.69 -8.45
CA PRO A 195 2.61 -6.17 -7.14
C PRO A 195 1.50 -6.79 -6.28
N HIS A 196 0.24 -6.54 -6.61
CA HIS A 196 -0.89 -7.15 -5.92
C HIS A 196 -1.14 -8.60 -6.42
N GLY A 197 -0.73 -8.91 -7.63
CA GLY A 197 -0.89 -10.23 -8.24
C GLY A 197 -1.59 -10.17 -9.60
N SER A 198 -1.28 -11.14 -10.42
CA SER A 198 -1.84 -11.29 -11.77
C SER A 198 -2.17 -12.76 -12.08
N SER A 199 -2.69 -12.99 -13.28
CA SER A 199 -2.88 -14.34 -13.83
C SER A 199 -1.68 -14.79 -14.69
N ASN A 200 -0.62 -13.99 -14.73
CA ASN A 200 0.55 -14.25 -15.54
C ASN A 200 1.77 -14.51 -14.64
N ASP A 201 2.67 -15.36 -15.08
CA ASP A 201 3.91 -15.67 -14.35
C ASP A 201 4.64 -14.40 -13.93
N ARG A 202 5.32 -14.46 -12.78
CA ARG A 202 6.09 -13.34 -12.22
C ARG A 202 5.29 -12.05 -12.03
N MET A 203 3.97 -12.18 -11.83
CA MET A 203 3.04 -11.06 -11.66
C MET A 203 3.05 -10.09 -12.85
N LEU A 204 3.27 -10.55 -14.06
CA LEU A 204 3.27 -9.68 -15.24
C LEU A 204 1.87 -9.14 -15.52
N VAL A 205 1.77 -7.85 -15.86
CA VAL A 205 0.50 -7.21 -16.24
C VAL A 205 -0.10 -7.79 -17.51
N THR A 206 0.75 -8.34 -18.38
CA THR A 206 0.38 -9.04 -19.62
C THR A 206 1.38 -10.15 -19.85
N ARG A 207 0.92 -11.29 -20.36
CA ARG A 207 1.83 -12.41 -20.65
C ARG A 207 2.79 -12.08 -21.79
N MET A 208 3.95 -12.72 -21.77
CA MET A 208 4.88 -12.67 -22.88
C MET A 208 4.37 -13.55 -24.05
N PRO A 209 4.69 -13.21 -25.31
CA PRO A 209 5.54 -12.09 -25.75
C PRO A 209 4.81 -10.73 -25.80
N MET A 210 3.47 -10.69 -25.58
CA MET A 210 2.66 -9.48 -25.72
C MET A 210 3.15 -8.31 -24.85
N LEU A 211 3.70 -8.60 -23.69
CA LEU A 211 4.26 -7.57 -22.83
C LEU A 211 5.37 -6.77 -23.55
N CYS A 212 6.28 -7.46 -24.19
CA CYS A 212 7.39 -6.85 -24.92
C CYS A 212 6.90 -6.12 -26.18
N GLN A 213 5.92 -6.68 -26.87
CA GLN A 213 5.33 -6.14 -28.10
C GLN A 213 4.56 -4.82 -27.88
N ARG A 214 4.25 -4.45 -26.66
CA ARG A 214 3.66 -3.13 -26.36
C ARG A 214 4.58 -1.97 -26.71
N CYS A 215 5.88 -2.21 -26.76
CA CYS A 215 6.90 -1.21 -27.05
C CYS A 215 7.81 -1.62 -28.23
N HIS A 216 8.11 -2.91 -28.37
CA HIS A 216 9.00 -3.45 -29.41
C HIS A 216 8.20 -3.97 -30.60
N ILE A 217 7.69 -3.05 -31.43
CA ILE A 217 6.85 -3.37 -32.59
C ILE A 217 7.71 -3.77 -33.79
N ALA A 218 8.87 -3.14 -33.94
CA ALA A 218 9.83 -3.43 -35.02
C ALA A 218 11.21 -3.68 -34.43
N SER A 219 11.83 -4.75 -34.82
CA SER A 219 13.17 -5.13 -34.39
C SER A 219 13.91 -5.80 -35.55
N LYS A 220 15.19 -6.14 -35.35
CA LYS A 220 15.97 -6.85 -36.34
C LYS A 220 15.43 -8.24 -36.70
N HIS A 221 14.52 -8.76 -35.90
CA HIS A 221 13.68 -9.91 -36.20
C HIS A 221 12.21 -9.55 -35.93
N PRO A 222 11.22 -10.17 -36.57
CA PRO A 222 9.83 -9.83 -36.37
C PRO A 222 9.40 -10.05 -34.91
N ALA A 223 8.85 -9.01 -34.29
CA ALA A 223 8.25 -9.06 -32.95
C ALA A 223 6.74 -9.29 -32.99
N THR A 224 6.13 -9.29 -34.18
CA THR A 224 4.71 -9.51 -34.46
C THR A 224 4.39 -10.95 -34.76
N LEU A 225 3.11 -11.28 -34.83
CA LEU A 225 2.65 -12.59 -35.30
C LEU A 225 3.07 -12.79 -36.76
N TYR A 226 3.57 -13.98 -37.04
CA TYR A 226 3.94 -14.39 -38.39
C TYR A 226 2.69 -14.89 -39.13
N ASP A 227 2.48 -14.45 -40.35
CA ASP A 227 1.56 -15.09 -41.29
C ASP A 227 2.28 -16.15 -42.12
N LYS A 228 1.51 -16.85 -42.98
CA LYS A 228 2.06 -17.90 -43.83
C LYS A 228 3.14 -17.43 -44.80
N ASP A 229 3.08 -16.18 -45.21
CA ASP A 229 4.00 -15.60 -46.20
C ASP A 229 5.30 -15.11 -45.54
N GLN A 230 5.26 -14.87 -44.25
CA GLN A 230 6.43 -14.52 -43.44
C GLN A 230 7.22 -15.75 -42.95
N ILE A 231 6.65 -16.93 -43.04
CA ILE A 231 7.30 -18.21 -42.73
C ILE A 231 8.02 -18.71 -44.01
N THR A 232 9.11 -18.06 -44.33
CA THR A 232 9.95 -18.52 -45.45
C THR A 232 10.95 -19.56 -44.98
N THR A 233 11.38 -20.43 -45.91
CA THR A 233 12.31 -21.56 -45.67
C THR A 233 13.63 -21.20 -44.97
N ASN A 234 13.99 -19.95 -44.98
CA ASN A 234 15.26 -19.47 -44.39
C ASN A 234 15.08 -18.86 -42.98
N LYS A 235 13.87 -18.80 -42.43
CA LYS A 235 13.66 -18.29 -41.07
C LYS A 235 13.67 -19.41 -40.04
N SER A 236 14.48 -19.22 -39.02
CA SER A 236 14.63 -20.23 -37.97
C SER A 236 13.32 -20.46 -37.22
N ASN A 237 12.84 -21.71 -37.22
CA ASN A 237 11.71 -22.16 -36.41
C ASN A 237 11.97 -21.97 -34.89
N ARG A 238 13.20 -21.69 -34.46
CA ARG A 238 13.54 -21.39 -33.08
C ARG A 238 12.90 -20.10 -32.56
N MET A 239 12.39 -19.25 -33.44
CA MET A 239 11.72 -18.00 -33.06
C MET A 239 10.21 -18.17 -32.84
N PHE A 240 9.61 -19.24 -33.35
CA PHE A 240 8.18 -19.48 -33.22
C PHE A 240 7.79 -19.98 -31.82
N GLY A 241 6.70 -19.43 -31.29
CA GLY A 241 6.12 -19.87 -30.02
C GLY A 241 7.03 -19.65 -28.81
N ARG A 242 8.13 -18.93 -28.95
CA ARG A 242 9.08 -18.68 -27.87
C ARG A 242 8.90 -17.29 -27.25
N SER A 243 9.14 -17.23 -25.97
CA SER A 243 9.19 -15.96 -25.23
C SER A 243 10.48 -15.22 -25.58
N CYS A 244 10.40 -13.88 -25.70
CA CYS A 244 11.55 -12.99 -25.93
C CYS A 244 12.68 -13.24 -24.91
N VAL A 245 12.33 -13.51 -23.67
CA VAL A 245 13.29 -13.76 -22.57
C VAL A 245 14.08 -15.08 -22.69
N ASN A 246 13.74 -15.95 -23.64
CA ASN A 246 14.55 -17.14 -23.90
C ASN A 246 15.92 -16.76 -24.49
N CYS A 247 15.99 -15.63 -25.18
CA CYS A 247 17.23 -15.06 -25.71
C CYS A 247 17.64 -13.78 -24.96
N HIS A 248 16.67 -12.89 -24.68
CA HIS A 248 16.87 -11.63 -23.95
C HIS A 248 16.61 -11.83 -22.44
N SER A 249 17.46 -12.64 -21.80
CA SER A 249 17.20 -13.10 -20.42
C SER A 249 17.48 -12.05 -19.34
N THR A 250 18.28 -11.03 -19.67
CA THR A 250 18.72 -10.00 -18.70
C THR A 250 17.96 -8.68 -18.87
N VAL A 251 16.64 -8.74 -19.10
CA VAL A 251 15.78 -7.57 -19.38
C VAL A 251 15.77 -6.51 -18.27
N HIS A 252 16.15 -6.86 -17.04
CA HIS A 252 16.24 -5.91 -15.93
C HIS A 252 17.50 -5.04 -15.96
N GLY A 253 18.42 -5.34 -16.85
CA GLY A 253 19.71 -4.70 -17.00
C GLY A 253 20.83 -5.73 -17.08
N SER A 254 21.96 -5.36 -17.64
CA SER A 254 23.08 -6.26 -17.86
C SER A 254 24.42 -5.56 -17.71
N ASN A 255 25.39 -6.29 -17.16
CA ASN A 255 26.82 -5.96 -17.20
C ASN A 255 27.56 -6.89 -18.18
N HIS A 256 26.83 -7.71 -18.93
CA HIS A 256 27.42 -8.67 -19.89
C HIS A 256 27.83 -7.99 -21.18
N PRO A 257 28.89 -8.46 -21.86
CA PRO A 257 29.37 -7.90 -23.12
C PRO A 257 28.38 -7.90 -24.29
N SER A 258 27.28 -8.68 -24.20
CA SER A 258 26.18 -8.60 -25.18
C SER A 258 25.49 -7.23 -25.21
N GLY A 259 25.77 -6.38 -24.23
CA GLY A 259 25.37 -4.99 -24.23
C GLY A 259 23.87 -4.80 -24.14
N GLN A 260 23.42 -3.83 -24.89
CA GLN A 260 22.00 -3.42 -24.97
C GLN A 260 21.02 -4.50 -25.50
N PHE A 261 21.54 -5.61 -25.97
CA PHE A 261 20.68 -6.72 -26.42
C PHE A 261 20.17 -7.59 -25.27
N PHE A 262 20.69 -7.40 -24.05
CA PHE A 262 20.27 -8.14 -22.85
C PHE A 262 20.29 -9.66 -23.00
N MET A 263 21.22 -10.14 -23.80
CA MET A 263 21.45 -11.57 -24.05
C MET A 263 22.53 -12.10 -23.10
N ARG A 264 22.51 -13.40 -22.85
CA ARG A 264 23.62 -14.09 -22.21
C ARG A 264 24.68 -14.44 -23.24
#